data_179d2298d9de17626da8a47ff7044b15
#
_entry.id   179d2298d9de17626da8a47ff7044b15
#
_cell.length_a   1.000
_cell.length_b   1.000
_cell.length_c   1.000
_cell.angle_alpha   90.00
_cell.angle_beta   90.00
_cell.angle_gamma   90.00
#
_symmetry.space_group_name_H-M   'P 1'
#
loop_
_entity.id
_entity.type
_entity.pdbx_description
1 polymer ?
#
loop_
_entity_poly.entity_id
_entity_poly.type
_entity_poly.pdbx_seq_one_letter_code
_entity_poly.pdbx_strand_id
1 'polypeptide(L)'
;GRRDKIYTLRQKGGIYGFTKRSESEYDPFGAAHSSTSISAGLGMAVARDLKKEKHHVICVIGDGAISAGMAYEAMNNAGSMNANLIVILNDNDMSIAPPVGAMSAYLSRLLSGKTFQSARSLAKQMAEMFPKRFQNVAAKAEEYMRGMVTGGTLFEELGFFYVGPVDGHNLDHLLPVLKNLRDSKWDGPVFLHVVTKKGYGYTPAEKSDDKYHGVGKFNVVTGEQVKTVSKAPSYTKVFAEALISQAKKDKKIVAVTAAMPSGTGLDLFGKAFPSRTYDVGIAEQHAVTFCAGLATRGIKPYATIYSTFLQRAYDQVVHDVAIQSLPVRFAIDRAGQVGADGATHAGSLDLAYLCTLPNFVVMAP
;
A
#
# COMPACT_ATOMS: atom_id res chain seq x y z
N GLY A 1 0.65 13.96 19.73
CA GLY A 1 1.14 15.02 20.12
C GLY A 1 2.28 15.86 19.54
N ARG A 2 2.60 15.83 18.21
CA ARG A 2 3.72 16.62 17.64
C ARG A 2 3.24 17.77 16.73
N ARG A 3 2.02 18.30 16.98
CA ARG A 3 1.40 19.34 16.15
C ARG A 3 2.32 20.56 16.00
N ASP A 4 2.93 21.00 17.08
CA ASP A 4 3.78 22.20 17.10
C ASP A 4 5.12 22.01 16.39
N LYS A 5 5.46 20.78 16.01
CA LYS A 5 6.67 20.42 15.26
C LYS A 5 6.38 20.03 13.79
N ILE A 6 5.12 20.00 13.37
CA ILE A 6 4.74 19.48 12.03
C ILE A 6 5.43 20.27 10.89
N TYR A 7 5.70 21.55 11.08
CA TYR A 7 6.41 22.39 10.11
C TYR A 7 7.86 21.96 9.87
N THR A 8 8.44 21.14 10.76
CA THR A 8 9.80 20.59 10.62
C THR A 8 9.81 19.22 9.92
N LEU A 9 8.66 18.77 9.41
CA LEU A 9 8.51 17.47 8.76
C LEU A 9 9.53 17.32 7.60
N ARG A 10 10.26 16.20 7.59
CA ARG A 10 11.29 15.87 6.59
C ARG A 10 12.45 16.88 6.48
N GLN A 11 12.69 17.68 7.53
CA GLN A 11 13.82 18.58 7.59
C GLN A 11 14.91 18.05 8.50
N LYS A 12 16.16 18.51 8.29
CA LYS A 12 17.29 18.15 9.17
C LYS A 12 17.00 18.56 10.61
N GLY A 13 17.07 17.60 11.53
CA GLY A 13 16.75 17.81 12.96
C GLY A 13 15.25 17.96 13.26
N GLY A 14 14.39 17.84 12.26
CA GLY A 14 12.94 17.85 12.40
C GLY A 14 12.35 16.44 12.54
N ILE A 15 11.00 16.36 12.48
CA ILE A 15 10.30 15.08 12.56
C ILE A 15 10.41 14.31 11.24
N TYR A 16 10.44 12.98 11.36
CA TYR A 16 10.49 12.06 10.20
C TYR A 16 9.20 12.12 9.38
N GLY A 17 9.31 11.73 8.12
CA GLY A 17 8.15 11.61 7.23
C GLY A 17 7.30 10.36 7.47
N PHE A 18 7.79 9.44 8.29
CA PHE A 18 7.17 8.15 8.61
C PHE A 18 7.23 7.91 10.11
N THR A 19 6.41 6.98 10.63
CA THR A 19 6.44 6.62 12.05
C THR A 19 7.83 6.08 12.44
N LYS A 20 8.33 6.50 13.60
CA LYS A 20 9.65 6.12 14.08
C LYS A 20 9.67 5.99 15.61
N ARG A 21 9.97 4.81 16.12
CA ARG A 21 9.96 4.49 17.54
C ARG A 21 10.79 5.44 18.42
N SER A 22 11.93 5.90 17.91
CA SER A 22 12.80 6.82 18.66
C SER A 22 12.27 8.25 18.74
N GLU A 23 11.19 8.56 18.04
CA GLU A 23 10.63 9.90 17.94
C GLU A 23 9.46 10.13 18.89
N SER A 24 8.69 9.08 19.19
CA SER A 24 7.52 9.16 20.05
C SER A 24 7.14 7.81 20.63
N GLU A 25 6.64 7.80 21.85
CA GLU A 25 6.00 6.64 22.47
C GLU A 25 4.73 6.18 21.73
N TYR A 26 4.10 7.09 20.97
CA TYR A 26 2.93 6.80 20.13
C TYR A 26 3.29 6.22 18.75
N ASP A 27 4.57 6.04 18.46
CA ASP A 27 5.05 5.36 17.26
C ASP A 27 5.56 3.95 17.65
N PRO A 28 4.67 2.98 17.93
CA PRO A 28 5.04 1.68 18.50
C PRO A 28 5.89 0.85 17.53
N PHE A 29 5.79 1.13 16.22
CA PHE A 29 6.56 0.46 15.17
C PHE A 29 6.99 1.46 14.09
N GLY A 30 8.20 1.28 13.55
CA GLY A 30 8.68 2.07 12.42
C GLY A 30 8.02 1.63 11.12
N ALA A 31 7.61 2.60 10.30
CA ALA A 31 7.09 2.33 8.97
C ALA A 31 7.82 3.20 7.93
N ALA A 32 7.74 2.82 6.70
CA ALA A 32 8.08 3.57 5.49
C ALA A 32 7.92 2.67 4.25
N HIS A 33 8.40 1.44 4.30
CA HIS A 33 7.99 0.41 3.35
C HIS A 33 6.59 -0.08 3.72
N SER A 34 5.72 -0.20 2.73
CA SER A 34 4.31 -0.55 2.93
C SER A 34 4.11 -1.99 3.36
N SER A 35 2.89 -2.32 3.78
CA SER A 35 2.37 -3.69 3.93
C SER A 35 2.87 -4.47 5.15
N THR A 36 3.59 -3.81 6.08
CA THR A 36 4.15 -4.46 7.27
C THR A 36 3.24 -4.38 8.50
N SER A 37 2.20 -3.53 8.49
CA SER A 37 1.41 -3.18 9.68
C SER A 37 0.71 -4.40 10.30
N ILE A 38 0.11 -5.28 9.49
CA ILE A 38 -0.62 -6.44 10.01
C ILE A 38 0.33 -7.45 10.63
N SER A 39 1.46 -7.77 9.97
CA SER A 39 2.48 -8.66 10.53
C SER A 39 3.05 -8.14 11.85
N ALA A 40 3.40 -6.86 11.90
CA ALA A 40 3.93 -6.25 13.12
C ALA A 40 2.88 -6.24 14.23
N GLY A 41 1.63 -5.89 13.90
CA GLY A 41 0.51 -5.89 14.85
C GLY A 41 0.17 -7.29 15.35
N LEU A 42 0.21 -8.31 14.50
CA LEU A 42 0.01 -9.70 14.93
C LEU A 42 1.09 -10.10 15.97
N GLY A 43 2.37 -9.78 15.70
CA GLY A 43 3.43 -10.00 16.67
C GLY A 43 3.21 -9.26 18.00
N MET A 44 2.70 -8.02 17.95
CA MET A 44 2.34 -7.26 19.15
C MET A 44 1.16 -7.87 19.90
N ALA A 45 0.14 -8.39 19.19
CA ALA A 45 -1.01 -9.05 19.81
C ALA A 45 -0.58 -10.33 20.53
N VAL A 46 0.24 -11.14 19.90
CA VAL A 46 0.82 -12.34 20.54
C VAL A 46 1.66 -11.98 21.78
N ALA A 47 2.50 -10.95 21.67
CA ALA A 47 3.31 -10.51 22.80
C ALA A 47 2.46 -9.99 23.98
N ARG A 48 1.37 -9.24 23.68
CA ARG A 48 0.39 -8.79 24.67
C ARG A 48 -0.22 -9.99 25.40
N ASP A 49 -0.64 -11.02 24.67
CA ASP A 49 -1.30 -12.19 25.25
C ASP A 49 -0.34 -13.02 26.11
N LEU A 50 0.90 -13.22 25.65
CA LEU A 50 1.95 -13.86 26.42
C LEU A 50 2.25 -13.13 27.75
N LYS A 51 2.22 -11.80 27.72
CA LYS A 51 2.40 -10.96 28.93
C LYS A 51 1.13 -10.81 29.76
N LYS A 52 -0.01 -11.33 29.28
CA LYS A 52 -1.33 -11.16 29.92
C LYS A 52 -1.75 -9.70 30.09
N GLU A 53 -1.29 -8.84 29.19
CA GLU A 53 -1.68 -7.44 29.12
C GLU A 53 -3.06 -7.27 28.46
N LYS A 54 -3.73 -6.13 28.70
CA LYS A 54 -5.11 -5.90 28.24
C LYS A 54 -5.21 -4.59 27.44
N HIS A 55 -4.51 -4.51 26.32
CA HIS A 55 -4.64 -3.38 25.41
C HIS A 55 -5.03 -3.85 24.01
N HIS A 56 -5.64 -2.97 23.24
CA HIS A 56 -5.96 -3.26 21.85
C HIS A 56 -4.73 -3.09 20.97
N VAL A 57 -4.61 -3.95 19.96
CA VAL A 57 -3.65 -3.77 18.87
C VAL A 57 -4.42 -3.41 17.62
N ILE A 58 -4.09 -2.26 17.03
CA ILE A 58 -4.75 -1.70 15.85
C ILE A 58 -3.73 -1.54 14.74
N CYS A 59 -3.99 -2.17 13.60
CA CYS A 59 -3.20 -2.08 12.38
C CYS A 59 -3.94 -1.22 11.36
N VAL A 60 -3.30 -0.18 10.83
CA VAL A 60 -3.87 0.61 9.73
C VAL A 60 -3.11 0.28 8.46
N ILE A 61 -3.84 -0.02 7.39
CA ILE A 61 -3.28 -0.37 6.08
C ILE A 61 -4.08 0.30 4.96
N GLY A 62 -3.40 0.78 3.92
CA GLY A 62 -4.07 1.32 2.73
C GLY A 62 -4.44 0.23 1.72
N ASP A 63 -5.37 0.55 0.82
CA ASP A 63 -5.86 -0.32 -0.25
C ASP A 63 -4.75 -0.79 -1.21
N GLY A 64 -3.82 0.07 -1.58
CA GLY A 64 -2.64 -0.33 -2.36
C GLY A 64 -1.70 -1.24 -1.59
N ALA A 65 -1.56 -1.04 -0.28
CA ALA A 65 -0.64 -1.80 0.57
C ALA A 65 -1.17 -3.19 0.94
N ILE A 66 -2.50 -3.37 1.03
CA ILE A 66 -3.10 -4.67 1.39
C ILE A 66 -2.96 -5.70 0.28
N SER A 67 -2.69 -5.28 -0.95
CA SER A 67 -2.48 -6.19 -2.09
C SER A 67 -1.13 -6.91 -2.08
N ALA A 68 -0.20 -6.53 -1.21
CA ALA A 68 1.12 -7.16 -1.12
C ALA A 68 1.07 -8.52 -0.38
N GLY A 69 1.95 -9.45 -0.79
CA GLY A 69 1.99 -10.82 -0.25
C GLY A 69 2.07 -10.89 1.27
N MET A 70 2.92 -10.08 1.89
CA MET A 70 3.07 -10.05 3.35
C MET A 70 1.76 -9.71 4.09
N ALA A 71 0.89 -8.88 3.51
CA ALA A 71 -0.41 -8.58 4.11
C ALA A 71 -1.32 -9.82 4.10
N TYR A 72 -1.33 -10.59 3.00
CA TYR A 72 -2.07 -11.86 2.91
C TYR A 72 -1.53 -12.91 3.88
N GLU A 73 -0.21 -13.08 3.95
CA GLU A 73 0.45 -13.98 4.88
C GLU A 73 0.06 -13.65 6.34
N ALA A 74 0.09 -12.37 6.69
CA ALA A 74 -0.27 -11.91 8.01
C ALA A 74 -1.76 -12.11 8.31
N MET A 75 -2.65 -11.83 7.37
CA MET A 75 -4.10 -12.07 7.55
C MET A 75 -4.40 -13.56 7.69
N ASN A 76 -3.82 -14.41 6.84
CA ASN A 76 -3.97 -15.87 6.93
C ASN A 76 -3.55 -16.41 8.31
N ASN A 77 -2.41 -15.93 8.83
CA ASN A 77 -1.96 -16.33 10.16
C ASN A 77 -2.83 -15.76 11.28
N ALA A 78 -3.24 -14.50 11.18
CA ALA A 78 -4.08 -13.86 12.21
C ALA A 78 -5.42 -14.58 12.37
N GLY A 79 -6.06 -14.98 11.27
CA GLY A 79 -7.29 -15.77 11.31
C GLY A 79 -7.06 -17.16 11.86
N SER A 80 -6.04 -17.89 11.41
CA SER A 80 -5.70 -19.22 11.90
C SER A 80 -5.39 -19.25 13.40
N MET A 81 -4.77 -18.20 13.93
CA MET A 81 -4.44 -18.05 15.35
C MET A 81 -5.62 -17.51 16.17
N ASN A 82 -6.71 -17.13 15.55
CA ASN A 82 -7.82 -16.40 16.17
C ASN A 82 -7.34 -15.18 17.00
N ALA A 83 -6.38 -14.45 16.45
CA ALA A 83 -5.66 -13.39 17.16
C ALA A 83 -6.54 -12.17 17.37
N ASN A 84 -6.66 -11.70 18.60
CA ASN A 84 -7.43 -10.50 18.91
C ASN A 84 -6.67 -9.23 18.49
N LEU A 85 -6.90 -8.78 17.26
CA LEU A 85 -6.40 -7.53 16.71
C LEU A 85 -7.44 -6.88 15.78
N ILE A 86 -7.32 -5.57 15.60
CA ILE A 86 -8.20 -4.80 14.71
C ILE A 86 -7.37 -4.31 13.52
N VAL A 87 -7.76 -4.72 12.32
CA VAL A 87 -7.20 -4.20 11.07
C VAL A 87 -8.15 -3.15 10.50
N ILE A 88 -7.66 -1.95 10.29
CA ILE A 88 -8.40 -0.85 9.64
C ILE A 88 -7.85 -0.70 8.22
N LEU A 89 -8.66 -1.07 7.24
CA LEU A 89 -8.40 -0.74 5.84
C LEU A 89 -8.83 0.70 5.58
N ASN A 90 -7.89 1.57 5.22
CA ASN A 90 -8.18 2.90 4.70
C ASN A 90 -8.23 2.83 3.17
N ASP A 91 -9.42 2.62 2.63
CA ASP A 91 -9.67 2.51 1.20
C ASP A 91 -9.95 3.90 0.63
N ASN A 92 -9.06 4.40 -0.20
CA ASN A 92 -9.22 5.70 -0.85
C ASN A 92 -9.10 5.62 -2.38
N ASP A 93 -9.17 4.39 -2.93
CA ASP A 93 -9.09 4.08 -4.36
C ASP A 93 -7.85 4.70 -5.04
N MET A 94 -6.76 4.86 -4.28
CA MET A 94 -5.52 5.43 -4.78
C MET A 94 -4.29 4.92 -4.02
N SER A 95 -3.36 4.32 -4.78
CA SER A 95 -2.00 4.05 -4.33
C SER A 95 -1.06 5.21 -4.73
N ILE A 96 0.22 4.96 -4.93
CA ILE A 96 1.19 5.90 -5.51
C ILE A 96 0.81 6.19 -6.97
N ALA A 97 0.27 5.19 -7.67
CA ALA A 97 -0.32 5.25 -9.01
C ALA A 97 -1.81 4.81 -8.92
N PRO A 98 -2.60 4.95 -9.99
CA PRO A 98 -3.93 4.36 -10.06
C PRO A 98 -3.89 2.88 -9.66
N PRO A 99 -4.88 2.40 -8.90
CA PRO A 99 -4.85 1.05 -8.36
C PRO A 99 -4.85 0.00 -9.47
N VAL A 100 -4.04 -1.04 -9.30
CA VAL A 100 -3.91 -2.15 -10.25
C VAL A 100 -4.24 -3.49 -9.57
N GLY A 101 -4.69 -4.44 -10.37
CA GLY A 101 -4.91 -5.81 -9.94
C GLY A 101 -6.33 -6.13 -9.46
N ALA A 102 -6.56 -7.42 -9.26
CA ALA A 102 -7.88 -7.98 -8.92
C ALA A 102 -8.38 -7.54 -7.54
N MET A 103 -7.49 -7.29 -6.58
CA MET A 103 -7.88 -6.81 -5.24
C MET A 103 -8.55 -5.44 -5.30
N SER A 104 -8.00 -4.50 -6.06
CA SER A 104 -8.61 -3.18 -6.24
C SER A 104 -9.99 -3.30 -6.90
N ALA A 105 -10.12 -4.12 -7.94
CA ALA A 105 -11.42 -4.39 -8.56
C ALA A 105 -12.40 -5.08 -7.60
N TYR A 106 -11.91 -5.92 -6.68
CA TYR A 106 -12.72 -6.55 -5.64
C TYR A 106 -13.24 -5.52 -4.63
N LEU A 107 -12.37 -4.64 -4.09
CA LEU A 107 -12.77 -3.58 -3.17
C LEU A 107 -13.78 -2.63 -3.82
N SER A 108 -13.56 -2.21 -5.06
CA SER A 108 -14.50 -1.37 -5.82
C SER A 108 -15.87 -2.05 -5.99
N ARG A 109 -15.92 -3.39 -6.18
CA ARG A 109 -17.18 -4.14 -6.23
C ARG A 109 -17.89 -4.18 -4.89
N LEU A 110 -17.16 -4.31 -3.78
CA LEU A 110 -17.75 -4.23 -2.43
C LEU A 110 -18.44 -2.87 -2.21
N LEU A 111 -17.88 -1.78 -2.75
CA LEU A 111 -18.43 -0.44 -2.63
C LEU A 111 -19.62 -0.19 -3.58
N SER A 112 -19.60 -0.75 -4.78
CA SER A 112 -20.58 -0.48 -5.85
C SER A 112 -21.77 -1.45 -5.87
N GLY A 113 -21.78 -2.50 -5.07
CA GLY A 113 -22.81 -3.52 -5.07
C GLY A 113 -24.20 -2.96 -4.78
N LYS A 114 -25.16 -3.16 -5.71
CA LYS A 114 -26.56 -2.73 -5.55
C LYS A 114 -27.20 -3.27 -4.27
N THR A 115 -26.83 -4.48 -3.87
CA THR A 115 -27.25 -5.15 -2.64
C THR A 115 -26.82 -4.37 -1.40
N PHE A 116 -25.61 -3.79 -1.42
CA PHE A 116 -25.09 -2.99 -0.32
C PHE A 116 -25.84 -1.65 -0.19
N GLN A 117 -26.13 -0.98 -1.30
CA GLN A 117 -26.89 0.28 -1.29
C GLN A 117 -28.35 0.04 -0.85
N SER A 118 -28.96 -1.06 -1.26
CA SER A 118 -30.32 -1.44 -0.85
C SER A 118 -30.38 -1.87 0.63
N ALA A 119 -29.43 -2.66 1.12
CA ALA A 119 -29.34 -3.04 2.52
C ALA A 119 -29.09 -1.83 3.43
N ARG A 120 -28.26 -0.88 3.01
CA ARG A 120 -28.01 0.38 3.75
C ARG A 120 -29.26 1.26 3.85
N SER A 121 -30.06 1.36 2.79
CA SER A 121 -31.31 2.14 2.79
C SER A 121 -32.37 1.47 3.65
N LEU A 122 -32.49 0.12 3.60
CA LEU A 122 -33.39 -0.65 4.44
C LEU A 122 -33.00 -0.58 5.93
N ALA A 123 -31.72 -0.74 6.24
CA ALA A 123 -31.23 -0.65 7.61
C ALA A 123 -31.45 0.75 8.21
N LYS A 124 -31.29 1.81 7.42
CA LYS A 124 -31.58 3.17 7.84
C LYS A 124 -33.10 3.36 8.11
N GLN A 125 -33.97 2.87 7.23
CA GLN A 125 -35.39 2.93 7.40
C GLN A 125 -35.87 2.09 8.61
N MET A 126 -35.28 0.92 8.82
CA MET A 126 -35.59 0.07 9.97
C MET A 126 -35.10 0.69 11.29
N ALA A 127 -33.91 1.31 11.31
CA ALA A 127 -33.41 2.00 12.50
C ALA A 127 -34.27 3.20 12.90
N GLU A 128 -34.89 3.89 11.95
CA GLU A 128 -35.84 4.99 12.19
C GLU A 128 -37.21 4.49 12.70
N MET A 129 -37.58 3.24 12.44
CA MET A 129 -38.88 2.66 12.82
C MET A 129 -38.89 2.01 14.20
N PHE A 130 -37.75 1.72 14.83
CA PHE A 130 -37.71 1.02 16.11
C PHE A 130 -37.30 1.93 17.29
N PRO A 131 -37.99 1.80 18.47
CA PRO A 131 -37.61 2.51 19.69
C PRO A 131 -36.17 2.16 20.11
N LYS A 132 -35.45 3.11 20.70
CA LYS A 132 -34.03 3.00 21.11
C LYS A 132 -33.65 1.70 21.87
N ARG A 133 -34.60 1.03 22.52
CA ARG A 133 -34.39 -0.25 23.22
C ARG A 133 -34.13 -1.46 22.30
N PHE A 134 -34.46 -1.40 21.03
CA PHE A 134 -34.31 -2.50 20.08
C PHE A 134 -33.16 -2.32 19.07
N GLN A 135 -32.42 -1.23 19.17
CA GLN A 135 -31.30 -0.93 18.26
C GLN A 135 -30.20 -1.99 18.29
N ASN A 136 -29.98 -2.64 19.45
CA ASN A 136 -29.00 -3.72 19.57
C ASN A 136 -29.47 -5.03 18.89
N VAL A 137 -30.77 -5.26 18.80
CA VAL A 137 -31.34 -6.43 18.09
C VAL A 137 -31.37 -6.19 16.59
N ALA A 138 -31.65 -4.95 16.17
CA ALA A 138 -31.59 -4.55 14.76
C ALA A 138 -30.14 -4.60 14.21
N ALA A 139 -29.15 -4.22 14.99
CA ALA A 139 -27.74 -4.35 14.62
C ALA A 139 -27.34 -5.82 14.42
N LYS A 140 -27.76 -6.73 15.30
CA LYS A 140 -27.50 -8.17 15.14
C LYS A 140 -28.26 -8.79 13.95
N ALA A 141 -29.49 -8.34 13.68
CA ALA A 141 -30.25 -8.80 12.52
C ALA A 141 -29.64 -8.28 11.20
N GLU A 142 -29.08 -7.06 11.20
CA GLU A 142 -28.35 -6.49 10.07
C GLU A 142 -27.06 -7.29 9.79
N GLU A 143 -26.35 -7.69 10.83
CA GLU A 143 -25.15 -8.53 10.78
C GLU A 143 -25.48 -9.92 10.17
N TYR A 144 -26.57 -10.56 10.61
CA TYR A 144 -27.02 -11.84 10.08
C TYR A 144 -27.48 -11.76 8.62
N MET A 145 -28.14 -10.67 8.23
CA MET A 145 -28.58 -10.46 6.85
C MET A 145 -27.43 -10.12 5.90
N ARG A 146 -26.36 -9.47 6.37
CA ARG A 146 -25.14 -9.22 5.56
C ARG A 146 -24.50 -10.53 5.12
N GLY A 147 -24.30 -11.47 6.03
CA GLY A 147 -23.70 -12.78 5.73
C GLY A 147 -24.54 -13.61 4.74
N MET A 148 -25.87 -13.47 4.75
CA MET A 148 -26.75 -14.22 3.85
C MET A 148 -26.86 -13.61 2.43
N VAL A 149 -26.65 -12.29 2.28
CA VAL A 149 -26.94 -11.60 1.02
C VAL A 149 -25.70 -11.38 0.16
N THR A 150 -24.48 -11.32 0.75
CA THR A 150 -23.26 -10.96 0.02
C THR A 150 -22.36 -12.14 -0.31
N GLY A 151 -22.61 -13.35 0.23
CA GLY A 151 -21.58 -14.39 0.24
C GLY A 151 -20.34 -13.86 0.99
N GLY A 152 -19.66 -14.64 1.80
CA GLY A 152 -18.54 -14.18 2.63
C GLY A 152 -17.53 -13.33 1.86
N THR A 153 -17.04 -12.25 2.48
CA THR A 153 -15.94 -11.49 1.90
C THR A 153 -14.66 -12.32 1.99
N LEU A 154 -13.65 -11.98 1.16
CA LEU A 154 -12.32 -12.60 1.27
C LEU A 154 -11.78 -12.54 2.71
N PHE A 155 -12.09 -11.47 3.43
CA PHE A 155 -11.63 -11.28 4.80
C PHE A 155 -12.31 -12.20 5.78
N GLU A 156 -13.60 -12.48 5.59
CA GLU A 156 -14.37 -13.46 6.38
C GLU A 156 -13.88 -14.89 6.13
N GLU A 157 -13.56 -15.23 4.88
CA GLU A 157 -12.94 -16.52 4.53
C GLU A 157 -11.57 -16.71 5.20
N LEU A 158 -10.85 -15.61 5.45
CA LEU A 158 -9.59 -15.61 6.21
C LEU A 158 -9.79 -15.56 7.73
N GLY A 159 -11.03 -15.67 8.23
CA GLY A 159 -11.35 -15.73 9.65
C GLY A 159 -11.50 -14.37 10.34
N PHE A 160 -11.64 -13.28 9.60
CA PHE A 160 -11.89 -11.96 10.17
C PHE A 160 -13.37 -11.66 10.31
N PHE A 161 -13.74 -11.01 11.41
CA PHE A 161 -15.05 -10.35 11.50
C PHE A 161 -15.02 -9.06 10.68
N TYR A 162 -15.74 -9.04 9.55
CA TYR A 162 -15.74 -7.88 8.65
C TYR A 162 -16.79 -6.84 9.07
N VAL A 163 -16.35 -5.59 9.17
CA VAL A 163 -17.19 -4.42 9.48
C VAL A 163 -16.99 -3.36 8.40
N GLY A 164 -18.06 -2.94 7.76
CA GLY A 164 -17.99 -1.87 6.78
C GLY A 164 -18.70 -2.21 5.46
N PRO A 165 -18.45 -1.39 4.41
CA PRO A 165 -17.64 -0.17 4.44
C PRO A 165 -18.28 0.99 5.22
N VAL A 166 -17.45 1.77 5.91
CA VAL A 166 -17.86 2.94 6.71
C VAL A 166 -17.25 4.20 6.08
N ASP A 167 -18.03 5.28 6.00
CA ASP A 167 -17.53 6.58 5.56
C ASP A 167 -16.54 7.17 6.58
N GLY A 168 -15.25 7.21 6.21
CA GLY A 168 -14.17 7.70 7.06
C GLY A 168 -14.13 9.22 7.21
N HIS A 169 -14.86 9.98 6.38
CA HIS A 169 -14.98 11.43 6.54
C HIS A 169 -16.16 11.82 7.43
N ASN A 170 -17.05 10.89 7.73
CA ASN A 170 -18.16 11.12 8.65
C ASN A 170 -17.83 10.59 10.05
N LEU A 171 -17.34 11.47 10.92
CA LEU A 171 -16.96 11.10 12.28
C LEU A 171 -18.15 10.71 13.15
N ASP A 172 -19.35 11.19 12.86
CA ASP A 172 -20.56 10.82 13.59
C ASP A 172 -20.95 9.36 13.35
N HIS A 173 -20.54 8.79 12.20
CA HIS A 173 -20.68 7.37 11.89
C HIS A 173 -19.47 6.54 12.35
N LEU A 174 -18.26 7.03 12.11
CA LEU A 174 -17.04 6.27 12.39
C LEU A 174 -16.75 6.12 13.89
N LEU A 175 -16.95 7.18 14.70
CA LEU A 175 -16.64 7.15 16.12
C LEU A 175 -17.48 6.13 16.91
N PRO A 176 -18.81 6.00 16.69
CA PRO A 176 -19.60 4.93 17.32
C PRO A 176 -19.10 3.53 16.96
N VAL A 177 -18.72 3.28 15.70
CA VAL A 177 -18.17 1.99 15.27
C VAL A 177 -16.87 1.68 16.02
N LEU A 178 -15.93 2.64 16.05
CA LEU A 178 -14.65 2.48 16.78
C LEU A 178 -14.85 2.26 18.29
N LYS A 179 -15.81 2.97 18.92
CA LYS A 179 -16.17 2.76 20.33
C LYS A 179 -16.73 1.36 20.54
N ASN A 180 -17.64 0.91 19.69
CA ASN A 180 -18.21 -0.43 19.79
C ASN A 180 -17.12 -1.51 19.64
N LEU A 181 -16.19 -1.36 18.68
CA LEU A 181 -15.06 -2.26 18.53
C LEU A 181 -14.13 -2.27 19.74
N ARG A 182 -13.91 -1.13 20.35
CA ARG A 182 -13.10 -1.01 21.59
C ARG A 182 -13.77 -1.70 22.77
N ASP A 183 -15.07 -1.48 22.96
CA ASP A 183 -15.81 -1.84 24.17
C ASP A 183 -16.38 -3.28 24.12
N SER A 184 -16.48 -3.86 22.93
CA SER A 184 -16.97 -5.22 22.71
C SER A 184 -15.86 -6.26 22.90
N LYS A 185 -16.25 -7.42 23.40
CA LYS A 185 -15.37 -8.59 23.46
C LYS A 185 -15.53 -9.35 22.14
N TRP A 186 -14.50 -9.28 21.32
CA TRP A 186 -14.42 -10.07 20.08
C TRP A 186 -13.57 -11.30 20.32
N ASP A 187 -13.99 -12.40 19.73
CA ASP A 187 -13.21 -13.62 19.67
C ASP A 187 -12.62 -13.71 18.25
N GLY A 188 -11.36 -13.33 18.13
CA GLY A 188 -10.64 -13.31 16.85
C GLY A 188 -10.39 -11.93 16.25
N PRO A 189 -9.83 -11.89 15.03
CA PRO A 189 -9.44 -10.65 14.36
C PRO A 189 -10.64 -9.92 13.74
N VAL A 190 -10.61 -8.59 13.82
CA VAL A 190 -11.63 -7.72 13.21
C VAL A 190 -11.04 -6.97 12.04
N PHE A 191 -11.80 -6.87 10.94
CA PHE A 191 -11.45 -6.11 9.76
C PHE A 191 -12.44 -4.97 9.54
N LEU A 192 -12.02 -3.74 9.84
CA LEU A 192 -12.81 -2.53 9.63
C LEU A 192 -12.45 -1.89 8.29
N HIS A 193 -13.38 -1.88 7.36
CA HIS A 193 -13.24 -1.24 6.06
C HIS A 193 -13.74 0.21 6.13
N VAL A 194 -12.82 1.15 6.05
CA VAL A 194 -13.08 2.60 6.09
C VAL A 194 -12.81 3.18 4.72
N VAL A 195 -13.80 3.86 4.15
CA VAL A 195 -13.70 4.52 2.85
C VAL A 195 -13.40 5.99 3.03
N THR A 196 -12.35 6.45 2.40
CA THR A 196 -11.95 7.87 2.40
C THR A 196 -11.72 8.36 0.98
N LYS A 197 -11.47 9.64 0.84
CA LYS A 197 -11.13 10.28 -0.44
C LYS A 197 -9.83 11.06 -0.27
N LYS A 198 -8.80 10.67 -1.01
CA LYS A 198 -7.50 11.33 -0.95
C LYS A 198 -7.61 12.79 -1.37
N GLY A 199 -6.95 13.68 -0.61
CA GLY A 199 -7.02 15.12 -0.85
C GLY A 199 -8.29 15.81 -0.36
N TYR A 200 -9.23 15.07 0.25
CA TYR A 200 -10.51 15.60 0.72
C TYR A 200 -10.35 16.81 1.66
N GLY A 201 -11.16 17.83 1.41
CA GLY A 201 -11.16 19.08 2.19
C GLY A 201 -10.19 20.15 1.66
N TYR A 202 -9.38 19.83 0.63
CA TYR A 202 -8.52 20.80 -0.04
C TYR A 202 -8.71 20.77 -1.55
N THR A 203 -9.48 21.71 -2.07
CA THR A 203 -9.91 21.74 -3.48
C THR A 203 -8.79 21.60 -4.50
N PRO A 204 -7.58 22.21 -4.34
CA PRO A 204 -6.49 22.00 -5.27
C PRO A 204 -6.00 20.55 -5.32
N ALA A 205 -5.95 19.85 -4.17
CA ALA A 205 -5.58 18.44 -4.12
C ALA A 205 -6.68 17.55 -4.72
N GLU A 206 -7.95 17.84 -4.44
CA GLU A 206 -9.08 17.07 -5.00
C GLU A 206 -9.15 17.13 -6.53
N LYS A 207 -8.69 18.23 -7.12
CA LYS A 207 -8.66 18.44 -8.58
C LYS A 207 -7.39 17.93 -9.26
N SER A 208 -6.31 17.73 -8.51
CA SER A 208 -5.04 17.24 -9.05
C SER A 208 -5.11 15.74 -9.35
N ASP A 209 -4.47 15.29 -10.42
CA ASP A 209 -4.41 13.86 -10.80
C ASP A 209 -3.68 13.03 -9.75
N ASP A 210 -2.60 13.58 -9.16
CA ASP A 210 -1.81 12.94 -8.10
C ASP A 210 -2.39 13.12 -6.70
N LYS A 211 -3.51 13.86 -6.56
CA LYS A 211 -4.14 14.18 -5.28
C LYS A 211 -3.15 14.72 -4.24
N TYR A 212 -2.11 15.39 -4.69
CA TYR A 212 -1.00 15.87 -3.88
C TYR A 212 -0.28 14.75 -3.12
N HIS A 213 -0.16 13.58 -3.72
CA HIS A 213 0.65 12.50 -3.16
C HIS A 213 2.14 12.85 -3.26
N GLY A 214 2.78 13.13 -2.11
CA GLY A 214 4.21 13.42 -2.05
C GLY A 214 4.61 14.77 -2.66
N VAL A 215 3.78 15.79 -2.50
CA VAL A 215 4.02 17.14 -3.04
C VAL A 215 5.24 17.83 -2.42
N GLY A 216 5.87 18.70 -3.21
CA GLY A 216 6.84 19.70 -2.73
C GLY A 216 6.20 20.87 -1.99
N LYS A 217 6.96 21.93 -1.76
CA LYS A 217 6.41 23.18 -1.21
C LYS A 217 5.40 23.79 -2.19
N PHE A 218 4.26 24.23 -1.70
CA PHE A 218 3.22 24.85 -2.50
C PHE A 218 2.57 26.03 -1.79
N ASN A 219 1.93 26.90 -2.55
CA ASN A 219 1.12 28.00 -2.00
C ASN A 219 -0.23 27.45 -1.55
N VAL A 220 -0.55 27.55 -0.27
CA VAL A 220 -1.77 26.99 0.33
C VAL A 220 -3.05 27.61 -0.24
N VAL A 221 -3.01 28.88 -0.66
CA VAL A 221 -4.18 29.61 -1.20
C VAL A 221 -4.44 29.21 -2.66
N THR A 222 -3.41 29.19 -3.50
CA THR A 222 -3.53 28.93 -4.94
C THR A 222 -3.40 27.45 -5.31
N GLY A 223 -2.74 26.65 -4.46
CA GLY A 223 -2.37 25.26 -4.76
C GLY A 223 -1.14 25.14 -5.67
N GLU A 224 -0.53 26.24 -6.09
CA GLU A 224 0.62 26.21 -7.00
C GLU A 224 1.85 25.62 -6.32
N GLN A 225 2.40 24.56 -6.93
CA GLN A 225 3.61 23.90 -6.45
C GLN A 225 4.86 24.61 -6.97
N VAL A 226 5.86 24.77 -6.11
CA VAL A 226 7.17 25.28 -6.50
C VAL A 226 7.89 24.18 -7.29
N LYS A 227 7.94 24.33 -8.62
CA LYS A 227 8.69 23.43 -9.49
C LYS A 227 10.13 23.87 -9.56
N THR A 228 11.04 23.06 -9.05
CA THR A 228 12.48 23.26 -9.26
C THR A 228 12.82 22.87 -10.70
N VAL A 229 13.21 23.81 -11.51
CA VAL A 229 13.69 23.53 -12.88
C VAL A 229 15.15 23.10 -12.81
N SER A 230 15.40 21.83 -13.06
CA SER A 230 16.77 21.34 -13.25
C SER A 230 17.27 21.69 -14.64
N LYS A 231 18.52 22.15 -14.74
CA LYS A 231 19.18 22.42 -16.03
C LYS A 231 19.58 21.13 -16.77
N ALA A 232 19.74 20.02 -16.06
CA ALA A 232 20.08 18.73 -16.62
C ALA A 232 18.86 17.78 -16.55
N PRO A 233 18.67 16.86 -17.51
CA PRO A 233 17.68 15.82 -17.41
C PRO A 233 17.99 14.90 -16.23
N SER A 234 16.94 14.34 -15.59
CA SER A 234 17.13 13.31 -14.56
C SER A 234 17.61 12.00 -15.19
N TYR A 235 18.35 11.19 -14.44
CA TYR A 235 18.71 9.84 -14.85
C TYR A 235 17.49 9.01 -15.23
N THR A 236 16.40 9.10 -14.47
CA THR A 236 15.11 8.47 -14.74
C THR A 236 14.60 8.78 -16.15
N LYS A 237 14.66 10.08 -16.56
CA LYS A 237 14.20 10.50 -17.89
C LYS A 237 15.13 9.96 -18.99
N VAL A 238 16.45 10.07 -18.80
CA VAL A 238 17.45 9.57 -19.75
C VAL A 238 17.29 8.06 -19.95
N PHE A 239 17.11 7.31 -18.87
CA PHE A 239 16.86 5.88 -18.92
C PHE A 239 15.58 5.56 -19.70
N ALA A 240 14.46 6.21 -19.39
CA ALA A 240 13.18 5.98 -20.06
C ALA A 240 13.27 6.24 -21.58
N GLU A 241 13.88 7.35 -21.99
CA GLU A 241 14.07 7.70 -23.40
C GLU A 241 14.98 6.69 -24.11
N ALA A 242 16.06 6.27 -23.48
CA ALA A 242 16.97 5.25 -24.01
C ALA A 242 16.25 3.89 -24.15
N LEU A 243 15.48 3.46 -23.15
CA LEU A 243 14.71 2.22 -23.19
C LEU A 243 13.67 2.25 -24.31
N ILE A 244 12.95 3.37 -24.48
CA ILE A 244 12.01 3.56 -25.60
C ILE A 244 12.73 3.44 -26.94
N SER A 245 13.90 4.06 -27.07
CA SER A 245 14.69 3.98 -28.32
C SER A 245 15.11 2.55 -28.65
N GLN A 246 15.55 1.79 -27.66
CA GLN A 246 15.91 0.37 -27.84
C GLN A 246 14.69 -0.50 -28.13
N ALA A 247 13.57 -0.26 -27.45
CA ALA A 247 12.34 -1.02 -27.65
C ALA A 247 11.66 -0.81 -29.02
N LYS A 248 11.96 0.31 -29.69
CA LYS A 248 11.58 0.51 -31.11
C LYS A 248 12.30 -0.46 -32.04
N LYS A 249 13.55 -0.82 -31.71
CA LYS A 249 14.41 -1.71 -32.50
C LYS A 249 14.23 -3.19 -32.13
N ASP A 250 13.88 -3.46 -30.86
CA ASP A 250 13.74 -4.83 -30.35
C ASP A 250 12.37 -5.01 -29.66
N LYS A 251 11.50 -5.78 -30.30
CA LYS A 251 10.15 -6.08 -29.82
C LYS A 251 10.13 -6.98 -28.56
N LYS A 252 11.25 -7.61 -28.20
CA LYS A 252 11.38 -8.47 -27.02
C LYS A 252 11.55 -7.67 -25.74
N ILE A 253 11.85 -6.38 -25.80
CA ILE A 253 12.02 -5.52 -24.64
C ILE A 253 10.64 -5.22 -24.03
N VAL A 254 10.51 -5.53 -22.73
CA VAL A 254 9.37 -5.20 -21.90
C VAL A 254 9.85 -4.54 -20.59
N ALA A 255 8.98 -3.76 -19.97
CA ALA A 255 9.29 -3.05 -18.74
C ALA A 255 8.29 -3.40 -17.63
N VAL A 256 8.80 -3.64 -16.43
CA VAL A 256 8.03 -4.03 -15.25
C VAL A 256 8.37 -3.08 -14.10
N THR A 257 7.35 -2.55 -13.44
CA THR A 257 7.49 -1.73 -12.23
C THR A 257 6.58 -2.23 -11.12
N ALA A 258 6.88 -1.87 -9.89
CA ALA A 258 6.08 -2.18 -8.71
C ALA A 258 5.47 -0.88 -8.13
N ALA A 259 4.31 -0.48 -8.66
CA ALA A 259 3.53 0.70 -8.25
C ALA A 259 4.23 2.06 -8.42
N MET A 260 5.32 2.14 -9.18
CA MET A 260 6.14 3.35 -9.29
C MET A 260 6.37 3.80 -10.76
N PRO A 261 5.35 3.84 -11.63
CA PRO A 261 5.57 4.11 -13.05
C PRO A 261 6.20 5.48 -13.31
N SER A 262 5.70 6.56 -12.69
CA SER A 262 6.25 7.91 -12.87
C SER A 262 7.62 8.09 -12.23
N GLY A 263 7.82 7.47 -11.06
CA GLY A 263 9.07 7.55 -10.33
C GLY A 263 10.23 6.83 -11.02
N THR A 264 9.94 5.83 -11.86
CA THR A 264 10.92 5.05 -12.63
C THR A 264 10.97 5.46 -14.11
N GLY A 265 10.13 6.40 -14.55
CA GLY A 265 10.02 6.83 -15.95
C GLY A 265 9.24 5.84 -16.83
N LEU A 266 8.68 4.77 -16.26
CA LEU A 266 7.91 3.80 -17.04
C LEU A 266 6.51 4.30 -17.45
N ASP A 267 6.04 5.43 -16.92
CA ASP A 267 4.90 6.15 -17.46
C ASP A 267 5.14 6.64 -18.90
N LEU A 268 6.38 7.06 -19.23
CA LEU A 268 6.79 7.43 -20.58
C LEU A 268 6.88 6.20 -21.48
N PHE A 269 7.47 5.11 -20.99
CA PHE A 269 7.56 3.86 -21.72
C PHE A 269 6.16 3.27 -21.97
N GLY A 270 5.27 3.31 -20.98
CA GLY A 270 3.89 2.82 -21.09
C GLY A 270 3.04 3.59 -22.10
N LYS A 271 3.23 4.90 -22.22
CA LYS A 271 2.62 5.70 -23.28
C LYS A 271 3.06 5.27 -24.69
N ALA A 272 4.35 4.90 -24.85
CA ALA A 272 4.90 4.44 -26.11
C ALA A 272 4.56 2.97 -26.42
N PHE A 273 4.52 2.11 -25.41
CA PHE A 273 4.33 0.67 -25.53
C PHE A 273 3.41 0.09 -24.45
N PRO A 274 2.08 0.39 -24.49
CA PRO A 274 1.14 -0.04 -23.46
C PRO A 274 1.11 -1.55 -23.23
N SER A 275 1.18 -2.36 -24.31
CA SER A 275 1.14 -3.82 -24.26
C SER A 275 2.45 -4.48 -23.79
N ARG A 276 3.50 -3.69 -23.56
CA ARG A 276 4.82 -4.15 -23.11
C ARG A 276 5.24 -3.52 -21.78
N THR A 277 4.30 -2.90 -21.09
CA THR A 277 4.49 -2.27 -19.78
C THR A 277 3.61 -2.98 -18.77
N TYR A 278 4.19 -3.38 -17.65
CA TYR A 278 3.50 -4.09 -16.58
C TYR A 278 3.74 -3.37 -15.26
N ASP A 279 2.67 -2.94 -14.62
CA ASP A 279 2.68 -2.52 -13.23
C ASP A 279 2.06 -3.64 -12.39
N VAL A 280 2.81 -4.19 -11.47
CA VAL A 280 2.39 -5.32 -10.64
C VAL A 280 1.84 -4.90 -9.28
N GLY A 281 1.67 -3.60 -9.05
CA GLY A 281 1.34 -3.06 -7.73
C GLY A 281 2.54 -3.12 -6.78
N ILE A 282 2.30 -2.95 -5.47
CA ILE A 282 3.36 -3.01 -4.46
C ILE A 282 3.75 -4.47 -4.20
N ALA A 283 4.44 -5.08 -5.16
CA ALA A 283 4.76 -6.50 -5.18
C ALA A 283 6.12 -6.77 -5.82
N GLU A 284 7.19 -6.29 -5.20
CA GLU A 284 8.55 -6.36 -5.75
C GLU A 284 9.02 -7.81 -5.95
N GLN A 285 8.68 -8.71 -5.03
CA GLN A 285 8.97 -10.15 -5.15
C GLN A 285 8.34 -10.73 -6.42
N HIS A 286 7.04 -10.45 -6.62
CA HIS A 286 6.33 -10.87 -7.82
C HIS A 286 6.95 -10.26 -9.09
N ALA A 287 7.33 -8.98 -9.06
CA ALA A 287 7.98 -8.30 -10.19
C ALA A 287 9.23 -9.04 -10.66
N VAL A 288 10.10 -9.44 -9.74
CA VAL A 288 11.34 -10.12 -10.06
C VAL A 288 11.09 -11.52 -10.61
N THR A 289 10.28 -12.34 -9.94
CA THR A 289 9.93 -13.69 -10.42
C THR A 289 9.18 -13.64 -11.76
N PHE A 290 8.30 -12.66 -11.96
CA PHE A 290 7.62 -12.43 -13.24
C PHE A 290 8.61 -12.10 -14.36
N CYS A 291 9.60 -11.25 -14.09
CA CYS A 291 10.70 -10.97 -15.04
C CYS A 291 11.52 -12.23 -15.34
N ALA A 292 11.82 -13.04 -14.33
CA ALA A 292 12.50 -14.32 -14.52
C ALA A 292 11.71 -15.25 -15.46
N GLY A 293 10.39 -15.38 -15.23
CA GLY A 293 9.50 -16.14 -16.12
C GLY A 293 9.50 -15.63 -17.55
N LEU A 294 9.44 -14.32 -17.77
CA LEU A 294 9.54 -13.70 -19.11
C LEU A 294 10.89 -14.02 -19.79
N ALA A 295 11.98 -13.98 -19.03
CA ALA A 295 13.32 -14.25 -19.54
C ALA A 295 13.47 -15.69 -20.00
N THR A 296 12.85 -16.68 -19.36
CA THR A 296 12.87 -18.09 -19.80
C THR A 296 12.26 -18.28 -21.20
N ARG A 297 11.41 -17.36 -21.63
CA ARG A 297 10.77 -17.39 -22.96
C ARG A 297 11.44 -16.48 -23.98
N GLY A 298 12.67 -16.01 -23.69
CA GLY A 298 13.48 -15.19 -24.58
C GLY A 298 13.02 -13.74 -24.68
N ILE A 299 12.15 -13.29 -23.78
CA ILE A 299 11.81 -11.86 -23.61
C ILE A 299 12.95 -11.17 -22.88
N LYS A 300 13.10 -9.88 -23.06
CA LYS A 300 14.13 -9.04 -22.43
C LYS A 300 13.47 -8.09 -21.41
N PRO A 301 13.16 -8.59 -20.20
CA PRO A 301 12.51 -7.78 -19.19
C PRO A 301 13.49 -6.80 -18.54
N TYR A 302 12.97 -5.60 -18.27
CA TYR A 302 13.59 -4.59 -17.40
C TYR A 302 12.73 -4.47 -16.14
N ALA A 303 13.23 -4.99 -15.02
CA ALA A 303 12.66 -4.78 -13.69
C ALA A 303 13.13 -3.41 -13.20
N THR A 304 12.22 -2.43 -13.20
CA THR A 304 12.54 -1.04 -12.87
C THR A 304 11.95 -0.72 -11.51
N ILE A 305 12.81 -0.77 -10.47
CA ILE A 305 12.42 -0.73 -9.06
C ILE A 305 13.38 0.20 -8.32
N TYR A 306 12.88 0.92 -7.31
CA TYR A 306 13.74 1.71 -6.43
C TYR A 306 14.69 0.82 -5.63
N SER A 307 15.91 1.30 -5.42
CA SER A 307 16.96 0.62 -4.69
C SER A 307 16.49 0.06 -3.35
N THR A 308 15.92 0.90 -2.51
CA THR A 308 15.42 0.48 -1.18
C THR A 308 14.31 -0.57 -1.27
N PHE A 309 13.45 -0.53 -2.29
CA PHE A 309 12.33 -1.47 -2.43
C PHE A 309 12.76 -2.81 -3.03
N LEU A 310 13.82 -2.83 -3.86
CA LEU A 310 14.37 -4.08 -4.41
C LEU A 310 14.89 -5.00 -3.30
N GLN A 311 15.28 -4.48 -2.14
CA GLN A 311 15.65 -5.30 -0.98
C GLN A 311 14.57 -6.31 -0.58
N ARG A 312 13.27 -5.97 -0.78
CA ARG A 312 12.15 -6.88 -0.50
C ARG A 312 12.16 -8.12 -1.40
N ALA A 313 12.77 -8.02 -2.57
CA ALA A 313 12.85 -9.09 -3.56
C ALA A 313 14.24 -9.73 -3.68
N TYR A 314 15.09 -9.55 -2.68
CA TYR A 314 16.46 -10.06 -2.74
C TYR A 314 16.51 -11.59 -2.90
N ASP A 315 15.67 -12.32 -2.19
CA ASP A 315 15.58 -13.78 -2.37
C ASP A 315 15.25 -14.17 -3.82
N GLN A 316 14.30 -13.47 -4.45
CA GLN A 316 13.91 -13.72 -5.84
C GLN A 316 15.03 -13.35 -6.83
N VAL A 317 15.81 -12.32 -6.54
CA VAL A 317 17.01 -12.00 -7.32
C VAL A 317 18.03 -13.15 -7.24
N VAL A 318 18.25 -13.71 -6.06
CA VAL A 318 19.17 -14.84 -5.87
C VAL A 318 18.61 -16.11 -6.49
N HIS A 319 17.44 -16.55 -6.04
CA HIS A 319 16.88 -17.86 -6.35
C HIS A 319 16.33 -17.93 -7.79
N ASP A 320 15.51 -16.95 -8.18
CA ASP A 320 14.78 -17.02 -9.45
C ASP A 320 15.59 -16.48 -10.63
N VAL A 321 16.60 -15.62 -10.38
CA VAL A 321 17.38 -15.00 -11.45
C VAL A 321 18.83 -15.52 -11.45
N ALA A 322 19.58 -15.32 -10.36
CA ALA A 322 21.02 -15.59 -10.34
C ALA A 322 21.35 -17.09 -10.46
N ILE A 323 20.74 -17.93 -9.63
CA ILE A 323 20.96 -19.39 -9.63
C ILE A 323 20.59 -19.99 -10.99
N GLN A 324 19.54 -19.47 -11.64
CA GLN A 324 19.10 -19.95 -12.94
C GLN A 324 19.81 -19.27 -14.12
N SER A 325 20.72 -18.33 -13.85
CA SER A 325 21.46 -17.56 -14.86
C SER A 325 20.53 -16.89 -15.91
N LEU A 326 19.39 -16.38 -15.48
CA LEU A 326 18.40 -15.76 -16.36
C LEU A 326 18.77 -14.31 -16.68
N PRO A 327 18.63 -13.86 -17.93
CA PRO A 327 19.05 -12.54 -18.36
C PRO A 327 18.02 -11.46 -18.03
N VAL A 328 17.68 -11.27 -16.76
CA VAL A 328 16.86 -10.17 -16.27
C VAL A 328 17.71 -8.91 -16.12
N ARG A 329 17.16 -7.76 -16.50
CA ARG A 329 17.82 -6.47 -16.39
C ARG A 329 17.14 -5.68 -15.27
N PHE A 330 17.92 -5.26 -14.29
CA PHE A 330 17.47 -4.42 -13.20
C PHE A 330 17.86 -2.97 -13.47
N ALA A 331 16.87 -2.09 -13.58
CA ALA A 331 17.10 -0.64 -13.62
C ALA A 331 16.72 -0.09 -12.23
N ILE A 332 17.74 0.22 -11.44
CA ILE A 332 17.60 0.56 -10.03
C ILE A 332 17.61 2.08 -9.90
N ASP A 333 16.45 2.64 -9.60
CA ASP A 333 16.31 4.09 -9.38
C ASP A 333 16.51 4.44 -7.89
N ARG A 334 16.85 5.68 -7.56
CA ARG A 334 17.10 6.18 -6.20
C ARG A 334 18.19 5.39 -5.45
N ALA A 335 19.23 4.93 -6.13
CA ALA A 335 20.41 4.39 -5.47
C ALA A 335 21.18 5.50 -4.73
N GLY A 336 21.81 5.15 -3.61
CA GLY A 336 22.54 6.11 -2.77
C GLY A 336 21.66 6.79 -1.72
N GLN A 337 22.11 7.94 -1.22
CA GLN A 337 21.42 8.71 -0.20
C GLN A 337 20.39 9.64 -0.82
N VAL A 338 19.11 9.45 -0.50
CA VAL A 338 17.99 10.18 -1.10
C VAL A 338 17.42 11.33 -0.25
N GLY A 339 18.04 11.62 0.89
CA GLY A 339 17.78 12.83 1.67
C GLY A 339 16.43 12.88 2.39
N ALA A 340 15.45 13.53 1.79
CA ALA A 340 14.19 13.91 2.45
C ALA A 340 13.38 12.76 3.05
N ASP A 341 13.44 11.56 2.48
CA ASP A 341 12.74 10.37 2.98
C ASP A 341 13.52 9.61 4.07
N GLY A 342 14.77 10.00 4.31
CA GLY A 342 15.60 9.49 5.39
C GLY A 342 16.13 8.07 5.19
N ALA A 343 16.58 7.46 6.28
CA ALA A 343 17.31 6.19 6.27
C ALA A 343 16.51 5.02 5.65
N THR A 344 15.19 5.05 5.72
CA THR A 344 14.32 3.98 5.20
C THR A 344 14.27 3.94 3.68
N HIS A 345 14.66 5.04 3.00
CA HIS A 345 14.67 5.13 1.54
C HIS A 345 16.08 5.27 0.95
N ALA A 346 17.12 5.28 1.79
CA ALA A 346 18.50 5.27 1.32
C ALA A 346 18.84 3.95 0.59
N GLY A 347 19.28 4.07 -0.65
CA GLY A 347 19.67 2.94 -1.50
C GLY A 347 21.15 2.58 -1.31
N SER A 348 21.52 2.12 -0.11
CA SER A 348 22.94 1.96 0.26
C SER A 348 23.45 0.51 0.15
N LEU A 349 22.58 -0.46 -0.13
CA LEU A 349 22.91 -1.88 -0.04
C LEU A 349 23.05 -2.59 -1.39
N ASP A 350 22.69 -1.96 -2.50
CA ASP A 350 22.64 -2.60 -3.82
C ASP A 350 23.97 -3.22 -4.23
N LEU A 351 25.07 -2.47 -4.11
CA LEU A 351 26.41 -2.96 -4.46
C LEU A 351 26.79 -4.16 -3.59
N ALA A 352 26.44 -4.11 -2.28
CA ALA A 352 26.78 -5.17 -1.36
C ALA A 352 26.11 -6.49 -1.74
N TYR A 353 24.80 -6.52 -2.00
CA TYR A 353 24.11 -7.77 -2.26
C TYR A 353 24.10 -8.20 -3.73
N LEU A 354 24.18 -7.28 -4.70
CA LEU A 354 24.21 -7.64 -6.11
C LEU A 354 25.61 -8.08 -6.59
N CYS A 355 26.67 -7.45 -6.10
CA CYS A 355 28.04 -7.82 -6.49
C CYS A 355 28.50 -9.17 -5.94
N THR A 356 27.81 -9.75 -4.97
CA THR A 356 28.10 -11.11 -4.47
C THR A 356 27.55 -12.21 -5.36
N LEU A 357 26.65 -11.89 -6.28
CA LEU A 357 25.96 -12.87 -7.12
C LEU A 357 26.77 -13.18 -8.37
N PRO A 358 26.98 -14.49 -8.70
CA PRO A 358 27.69 -14.87 -9.91
C PRO A 358 26.98 -14.40 -11.17
N ASN A 359 27.75 -14.04 -12.19
CA ASN A 359 27.27 -13.57 -13.50
C ASN A 359 26.48 -12.25 -13.49
N PHE A 360 26.41 -11.56 -12.36
CA PHE A 360 25.84 -10.20 -12.30
C PHE A 360 26.88 -9.17 -12.74
N VAL A 361 26.45 -8.28 -13.61
CA VAL A 361 27.21 -7.07 -13.98
C VAL A 361 26.49 -5.86 -13.39
N VAL A 362 27.13 -5.17 -12.47
CA VAL A 362 26.61 -4.00 -11.80
C VAL A 362 27.29 -2.74 -12.36
N MET A 363 26.50 -1.76 -12.80
CA MET A 363 26.99 -0.51 -13.36
C MET A 363 26.34 0.68 -12.64
N ALA A 364 27.13 1.71 -12.39
CA ALA A 364 26.70 2.99 -11.85
C ALA A 364 27.12 4.09 -12.83
N PRO A 365 26.21 4.55 -13.72
CA PRO A 365 26.51 5.54 -14.76
C PRO A 365 26.69 6.95 -14.21
#